data_1cdcc56a8da00cf12027a6dcaf0d2c10
#
_entry.id   1cdcc56a8da00cf12027a6dcaf0d2c10
#
_cell.length_a   1.000
_cell.length_b   1.000
_cell.length_c   1.000
_cell.angle_alpha   90.00
_cell.angle_beta   90.00
_cell.angle_gamma   90.00
#
_symmetry.space_group_name_H-M   'P 1'
#
loop_
_entity.id
_entity.type
_entity.pdbx_description
1 polymer ?
#
loop_
_entity_poly.entity_id
_entity_poly.type
_entity_poly.pdbx_seq_one_letter_code
_entity_poly.pdbx_strand_id
1 'polypeptide(L)'
;MDFGKVLATEINVPFISIPSTASHDGIASPIASFKERGKPISISTDPPAAVLADITIIRNSPIRLIRSGYGDLISNVTAVKDWRLGKDVKDEEYNEVAASMALMPANLLLVEAERLDLKTPSHLELLVKGLILSGVTISLVGNSRPVSGAEHKFSHALDYLGYGKGTHGEQVGLGTIIMEYFHEKAYGVGDWELIKRSLEKIQAPTTAKEIGLTKEQVIEALEYTKKIRKKRYTILEDLNPTKNDFEIAIEKTGIV
;
A
#
# COMPACT_ATOMS: atom_id res chain seq x y z
N MET A 1 -2.69 12.83 -12.49
CA MET A 1 -1.23 12.73 -12.27
C MET A 1 -0.60 11.72 -13.22
N ASP A 2 -1.09 10.49 -13.28
CA ASP A 2 -0.51 9.41 -14.09
C ASP A 2 -0.39 9.72 -15.59
N PHE A 3 -1.43 10.34 -16.19
CA PHE A 3 -1.35 10.80 -17.58
C PHE A 3 -0.21 11.81 -17.79
N GLY A 4 -0.03 12.75 -16.86
CA GLY A 4 1.07 13.73 -16.93
C GLY A 4 2.44 13.11 -16.85
N LYS A 5 2.64 12.08 -16.02
CA LYS A 5 3.91 11.32 -15.93
C LYS A 5 4.23 10.65 -17.27
N VAL A 6 3.27 9.90 -17.83
CA VAL A 6 3.46 9.22 -19.12
C VAL A 6 3.77 10.22 -20.24
N LEU A 7 2.97 11.29 -20.34
CA LEU A 7 3.20 12.32 -21.38
C LEU A 7 4.58 12.95 -21.23
N ALA A 8 4.98 13.35 -20.02
CA ALA A 8 6.28 13.97 -19.77
C ALA A 8 7.45 13.04 -20.15
N THR A 9 7.35 11.75 -19.82
CA THR A 9 8.34 10.74 -20.22
C THR A 9 8.38 10.57 -21.73
N GLU A 10 7.24 10.47 -22.40
CA GLU A 10 7.16 10.31 -23.87
C GLU A 10 7.78 11.48 -24.65
N ILE A 11 7.57 12.71 -24.17
CA ILE A 11 8.12 13.91 -24.84
C ILE A 11 9.46 14.39 -24.23
N ASN A 12 10.02 13.61 -23.29
CA ASN A 12 11.31 13.85 -22.64
C ASN A 12 11.43 15.25 -21.99
N VAL A 13 10.43 15.60 -21.16
CA VAL A 13 10.44 16.84 -20.36
C VAL A 13 10.30 16.53 -18.88
N PRO A 14 10.84 17.37 -17.97
CA PRO A 14 10.67 17.15 -16.54
C PRO A 14 9.21 17.30 -16.10
N PHE A 15 8.75 16.38 -15.25
CA PHE A 15 7.42 16.42 -14.63
C PHE A 15 7.51 16.95 -13.21
N ILE A 16 6.69 17.94 -12.87
CA ILE A 16 6.52 18.43 -11.50
C ILE A 16 5.17 17.94 -10.97
N SER A 17 5.20 17.17 -9.89
CA SER A 17 4.00 16.67 -9.21
C SER A 17 3.46 17.72 -8.24
N ILE A 18 2.21 18.15 -8.43
CA ILE A 18 1.52 19.08 -7.53
C ILE A 18 0.24 18.41 -7.03
N PRO A 19 0.34 17.57 -5.96
CA PRO A 19 -0.80 16.81 -5.47
C PRO A 19 -1.80 17.71 -4.74
N SER A 20 -3.08 17.61 -5.09
CA SER A 20 -4.18 18.23 -4.33
C SER A 20 -4.70 17.36 -3.19
N THR A 21 -4.22 16.13 -3.08
CA THR A 21 -4.54 15.16 -2.02
C THR A 21 -3.38 14.20 -1.80
N ALA A 22 -3.30 13.62 -0.60
CA ALA A 22 -2.30 12.63 -0.20
C ALA A 22 -2.94 11.24 -0.10
N SER A 23 -3.33 10.64 -1.23
CA SER A 23 -4.11 9.39 -1.26
C SER A 23 -3.27 8.11 -1.42
N HIS A 24 -2.05 8.21 -1.93
CA HIS A 24 -1.07 7.12 -2.10
C HIS A 24 0.30 7.68 -2.54
N ASP A 25 1.33 6.85 -2.53
CA ASP A 25 2.72 7.21 -2.88
C ASP A 25 2.92 7.58 -4.37
N GLY A 26 1.93 7.37 -5.20
CA GLY A 26 1.92 7.81 -6.60
C GLY A 26 2.20 9.30 -6.81
N ILE A 27 2.15 10.12 -5.75
CA ILE A 27 2.56 11.52 -5.80
C ILE A 27 4.05 11.71 -6.12
N ALA A 28 4.89 10.71 -5.85
CA ALA A 28 6.34 10.76 -6.06
C ALA A 28 6.90 9.53 -6.81
N SER A 29 6.11 8.48 -7.01
CA SER A 29 6.58 7.26 -7.64
C SER A 29 6.76 7.40 -9.15
N PRO A 30 7.72 6.66 -9.77
CA PRO A 30 7.93 6.60 -11.22
C PRO A 30 6.97 5.61 -11.90
N ILE A 31 5.81 5.39 -11.32
CA ILE A 31 4.81 4.45 -11.85
C ILE A 31 3.50 5.18 -12.09
N ALA A 32 2.93 5.00 -13.26
CA ALA A 32 1.60 5.44 -13.63
C ALA A 32 0.65 4.24 -13.69
N SER A 33 -0.53 4.36 -13.07
CA SER A 33 -1.54 3.31 -13.01
C SER A 33 -2.76 3.66 -13.84
N PHE A 34 -3.16 2.75 -14.72
CA PHE A 34 -4.33 2.91 -15.59
C PHE A 34 -5.22 1.67 -15.55
N LYS A 35 -6.41 1.79 -16.13
CA LYS A 35 -7.27 0.65 -16.44
C LYS A 35 -7.42 0.51 -17.95
N GLU A 36 -6.96 -0.61 -18.50
CA GLU A 36 -7.17 -0.99 -19.89
C GLU A 36 -8.22 -2.09 -19.95
N ARG A 37 -9.35 -1.82 -20.62
CA ARG A 37 -10.50 -2.77 -20.71
C ARG A 37 -10.93 -3.29 -19.32
N GLY A 38 -10.93 -2.39 -18.32
CA GLY A 38 -11.31 -2.70 -16.94
C GLY A 38 -10.23 -3.37 -16.09
N LYS A 39 -9.06 -3.74 -16.66
CA LYS A 39 -7.96 -4.37 -15.92
C LYS A 39 -6.89 -3.36 -15.55
N PRO A 40 -6.32 -3.43 -14.33
CA PRO A 40 -5.25 -2.55 -13.91
C PRO A 40 -3.96 -2.84 -14.70
N ILE A 41 -3.33 -1.78 -15.20
CA ILE A 41 -2.00 -1.82 -15.80
C ILE A 41 -1.10 -0.78 -15.14
N SER A 42 0.19 -1.09 -15.03
CA SER A 42 1.20 -0.18 -14.51
C SER A 42 2.23 0.11 -15.60
N ILE A 43 2.51 1.39 -15.82
CA ILE A 43 3.49 1.87 -16.80
C ILE A 43 4.63 2.52 -16.03
N SER A 44 5.86 2.11 -16.31
CA SER A 44 7.06 2.79 -15.79
C SER A 44 7.24 4.12 -16.51
N THR A 45 7.53 5.16 -15.74
CA THR A 45 7.77 6.52 -16.21
C THR A 45 9.03 7.05 -15.54
N ASP A 46 9.50 8.23 -15.96
CA ASP A 46 10.50 8.94 -15.19
C ASP A 46 9.92 9.40 -13.84
N PRO A 47 10.71 9.43 -12.76
CA PRO A 47 10.28 10.00 -11.50
C PRO A 47 10.00 11.50 -11.65
N PRO A 48 9.07 12.07 -10.86
CA PRO A 48 8.90 13.51 -10.84
C PRO A 48 10.21 14.22 -10.50
N ALA A 49 10.56 15.24 -11.29
CA ALA A 49 11.74 16.08 -11.01
C ALA A 49 11.58 16.90 -9.72
N ALA A 50 10.34 17.18 -9.32
CA ALA A 50 10.01 17.80 -8.03
C ALA A 50 8.58 17.43 -7.61
N VAL A 51 8.34 17.49 -6.29
CA VAL A 51 6.99 17.38 -5.71
C VAL A 51 6.72 18.66 -4.91
N LEU A 52 5.68 19.40 -5.29
CA LEU A 52 5.22 20.60 -4.58
C LEU A 52 3.91 20.27 -3.87
N ALA A 53 3.97 19.90 -2.59
CA ALA A 53 2.84 19.54 -1.75
C ALA A 53 2.45 20.69 -0.82
N ASP A 54 1.37 21.42 -1.14
CA ASP A 54 0.79 22.42 -0.26
C ASP A 54 -0.11 21.77 0.78
N ILE A 55 0.33 21.77 2.04
CA ILE A 55 -0.39 21.16 3.16
C ILE A 55 -1.76 21.79 3.38
N THR A 56 -1.92 23.09 3.07
CA THR A 56 -3.20 23.78 3.22
C THR A 56 -4.22 23.27 2.19
N ILE A 57 -3.78 23.05 0.96
CA ILE A 57 -4.62 22.49 -0.12
C ILE A 57 -4.97 21.03 0.22
N ILE A 58 -3.96 20.22 0.56
CA ILE A 58 -4.14 18.78 0.85
C ILE A 58 -5.07 18.59 2.05
N ARG A 59 -4.94 19.40 3.11
CA ARG A 59 -5.79 19.34 4.31
C ARG A 59 -7.28 19.55 4.00
N ASN A 60 -7.59 20.35 2.98
CA ASN A 60 -8.95 20.63 2.55
C ASN A 60 -9.51 19.58 1.56
N SER A 61 -8.69 18.59 1.17
CA SER A 61 -9.17 17.49 0.34
C SER A 61 -10.10 16.55 1.11
N PRO A 62 -10.90 15.71 0.42
CA PRO A 62 -11.76 14.75 1.08
C PRO A 62 -10.97 13.85 2.04
N ILE A 63 -11.36 13.82 3.31
CA ILE A 63 -10.65 13.09 4.39
C ILE A 63 -10.47 11.60 4.06
N ARG A 64 -11.40 11.00 3.31
CA ARG A 64 -11.29 9.62 2.82
C ARG A 64 -10.03 9.39 2.01
N LEU A 65 -9.61 10.35 1.18
CA LEU A 65 -8.41 10.25 0.37
C LEU A 65 -7.14 10.37 1.23
N ILE A 66 -7.16 11.20 2.27
CA ILE A 66 -6.04 11.30 3.23
C ILE A 66 -5.91 9.99 4.03
N ARG A 67 -7.04 9.41 4.47
CA ARG A 67 -7.08 8.09 5.12
C ARG A 67 -6.56 6.98 4.20
N SER A 68 -6.88 7.07 2.91
CA SER A 68 -6.31 6.18 1.89
C SER A 68 -4.78 6.25 1.87
N GLY A 69 -4.21 7.46 1.86
CA GLY A 69 -2.76 7.63 1.92
C GLY A 69 -2.12 7.06 3.19
N TYR A 70 -2.82 7.15 4.32
CA TYR A 70 -2.36 6.49 5.54
C TYR A 70 -2.30 4.98 5.39
N GLY A 71 -3.39 4.36 4.89
CA GLY A 71 -3.43 2.90 4.64
C GLY A 71 -2.33 2.44 3.68
N ASP A 72 -2.09 3.22 2.62
CA ASP A 72 -1.02 2.97 1.66
C ASP A 72 0.37 3.04 2.32
N LEU A 73 0.65 4.09 3.11
CA LEU A 73 1.96 4.28 3.74
C LEU A 73 2.27 3.23 4.80
N ILE A 74 1.32 2.89 5.68
CA ILE A 74 1.58 1.90 6.75
C ILE A 74 1.78 0.49 6.19
N SER A 75 1.30 0.20 4.98
CA SER A 75 1.52 -1.09 4.32
C SER A 75 2.99 -1.41 4.04
N ASN A 76 3.85 -0.39 4.03
CA ASN A 76 5.29 -0.56 3.84
C ASN A 76 5.90 -1.51 4.88
N VAL A 77 5.32 -1.63 6.10
CA VAL A 77 5.81 -2.58 7.11
C VAL A 77 5.70 -4.02 6.61
N THR A 78 4.60 -4.38 5.97
CA THR A 78 4.39 -5.69 5.36
C THR A 78 5.21 -5.87 4.09
N ALA A 79 5.25 -4.85 3.23
CA ALA A 79 6.00 -4.90 1.98
C ALA A 79 7.50 -5.17 2.22
N VAL A 80 8.10 -4.53 3.22
CA VAL A 80 9.51 -4.72 3.56
C VAL A 80 9.76 -6.09 4.19
N LYS A 81 8.84 -6.62 5.04
CA LYS A 81 8.92 -8.00 5.56
C LYS A 81 8.91 -9.01 4.41
N ASP A 82 7.99 -8.85 3.46
CA ASP A 82 7.92 -9.69 2.27
C ASP A 82 9.17 -9.57 1.38
N TRP A 83 9.74 -8.38 1.26
CA TRP A 83 10.97 -8.20 0.49
C TRP A 83 12.17 -8.85 1.16
N ARG A 84 12.28 -8.75 2.49
CA ARG A 84 13.31 -9.47 3.26
C ARG A 84 13.14 -10.98 3.14
N LEU A 85 11.91 -11.47 3.21
CA LEU A 85 11.61 -12.89 3.00
C LEU A 85 12.04 -13.35 1.59
N GLY A 86 11.79 -12.54 0.56
CA GLY A 86 12.25 -12.80 -0.80
C GLY A 86 13.78 -12.84 -0.91
N LYS A 87 14.50 -11.95 -0.21
CA LYS A 87 15.96 -11.99 -0.09
C LYS A 87 16.41 -13.31 0.55
N ASP A 88 15.83 -13.67 1.70
CA ASP A 88 16.31 -14.79 2.51
C ASP A 88 16.00 -16.15 1.86
N VAL A 89 14.89 -16.28 1.14
CA VAL A 89 14.42 -17.56 0.56
C VAL A 89 14.75 -17.69 -0.94
N LYS A 90 14.79 -16.60 -1.68
CA LYS A 90 14.96 -16.58 -3.15
C LYS A 90 16.19 -15.84 -3.63
N ASP A 91 17.04 -15.36 -2.71
CA ASP A 91 18.22 -14.55 -3.02
C ASP A 91 17.87 -13.32 -3.88
N GLU A 92 16.68 -12.71 -3.61
CA GLU A 92 16.27 -11.49 -4.27
C GLU A 92 17.18 -10.32 -3.86
N GLU A 93 17.49 -9.45 -4.80
CA GLU A 93 18.21 -8.22 -4.53
C GLU A 93 17.46 -7.38 -3.48
N TYR A 94 18.16 -6.96 -2.42
CA TYR A 94 17.60 -6.21 -1.31
C TYR A 94 18.46 -5.00 -0.98
N ASN A 95 17.83 -3.86 -0.82
CA ASN A 95 18.51 -2.61 -0.49
C ASN A 95 18.10 -2.13 0.91
N GLU A 96 19.02 -2.24 1.88
CA GLU A 96 18.77 -1.88 3.29
C GLU A 96 18.42 -0.39 3.46
N VAL A 97 18.98 0.50 2.64
CA VAL A 97 18.68 1.94 2.71
C VAL A 97 17.25 2.21 2.25
N ALA A 98 16.85 1.65 1.11
CA ALA A 98 15.48 1.79 0.61
C ALA A 98 14.45 1.17 1.57
N ALA A 99 14.75 0.01 2.14
CA ALA A 99 13.89 -0.62 3.14
C ALA A 99 13.70 0.27 4.38
N SER A 100 14.81 0.84 4.89
CA SER A 100 14.76 1.77 6.03
C SER A 100 13.99 3.06 5.70
N MET A 101 14.17 3.59 4.49
CA MET A 101 13.43 4.79 4.03
C MET A 101 11.92 4.52 3.92
N ALA A 102 11.50 3.33 3.49
CA ALA A 102 10.10 2.94 3.41
C ALA A 102 9.49 2.69 4.80
N LEU A 103 10.23 2.03 5.70
CA LEU A 103 9.77 1.68 7.05
C LEU A 103 9.68 2.87 7.98
N MET A 104 10.65 3.79 7.96
CA MET A 104 10.74 4.87 8.94
C MET A 104 9.46 5.70 9.05
N PRO A 105 8.87 6.25 7.97
CA PRO A 105 7.67 7.06 8.08
C PRO A 105 6.44 6.24 8.47
N ALA A 106 6.34 4.98 8.03
CA ALA A 106 5.26 4.08 8.43
C ALA A 106 5.29 3.81 9.95
N ASN A 107 6.47 3.48 10.49
CA ASN A 107 6.66 3.25 11.92
C ASN A 107 6.39 4.51 12.76
N LEU A 108 6.81 5.68 12.30
CA LEU A 108 6.51 6.93 12.99
C LEU A 108 5.01 7.18 13.12
N LEU A 109 4.23 6.94 12.04
CA LEU A 109 2.78 7.05 12.08
C LEU A 109 2.13 6.01 13.00
N LEU A 110 2.65 4.78 13.03
CA LEU A 110 2.13 3.72 13.92
C LEU A 110 2.44 4.00 15.40
N VAL A 111 3.63 4.53 15.72
CA VAL A 111 3.98 4.96 17.10
C VAL A 111 3.07 6.08 17.57
N GLU A 112 2.72 7.03 16.69
CA GLU A 112 1.82 8.14 17.02
C GLU A 112 0.33 7.77 16.89
N ALA A 113 -0.03 6.53 16.55
CA ALA A 113 -1.41 6.13 16.20
C ALA A 113 -2.46 6.59 17.22
N GLU A 114 -2.17 6.48 18.52
CA GLU A 114 -3.11 6.88 19.59
C GLU A 114 -3.39 8.39 19.65
N ARG A 115 -2.47 9.22 19.14
CA ARG A 115 -2.57 10.68 19.13
C ARG A 115 -2.84 11.25 17.74
N LEU A 116 -2.89 10.37 16.74
CA LEU A 116 -2.95 10.77 15.35
C LEU A 116 -4.26 11.49 15.01
N ASP A 117 -4.14 12.70 14.50
CA ASP A 117 -5.22 13.44 13.85
C ASP A 117 -4.73 13.95 12.49
N LEU A 118 -5.23 13.34 11.42
CA LEU A 118 -4.85 13.67 10.04
C LEU A 118 -5.28 15.08 9.59
N LYS A 119 -6.05 15.81 10.40
CA LYS A 119 -6.37 17.23 10.18
C LYS A 119 -5.35 18.17 10.82
N THR A 120 -4.53 17.67 11.73
CA THR A 120 -3.44 18.45 12.35
C THR A 120 -2.32 18.62 11.31
N PRO A 121 -1.85 19.86 11.06
CA PRO A 121 -0.85 20.11 10.02
C PRO A 121 0.42 19.27 10.14
N SER A 122 0.95 19.08 11.36
CA SER A 122 2.17 18.29 11.60
C SER A 122 1.99 16.81 11.28
N HIS A 123 0.83 16.21 11.61
CA HIS A 123 0.56 14.81 11.27
C HIS A 123 0.32 14.62 9.78
N LEU A 124 -0.38 15.58 9.16
CA LEU A 124 -0.57 15.55 7.70
C LEU A 124 0.76 15.73 6.96
N GLU A 125 1.61 16.62 7.45
CA GLU A 125 2.96 16.81 6.90
C GLU A 125 3.82 15.55 7.01
N LEU A 126 3.75 14.84 8.14
CA LEU A 126 4.43 13.54 8.32
C LEU A 126 3.92 12.51 7.30
N LEU A 127 2.59 12.40 7.12
CA LEU A 127 1.99 11.52 6.12
C LEU A 127 2.47 11.87 4.70
N VAL A 128 2.41 13.14 4.31
CA VAL A 128 2.82 13.60 2.97
C VAL A 128 4.30 13.33 2.71
N LYS A 129 5.17 13.65 3.67
CA LYS A 129 6.61 13.35 3.58
C LYS A 129 6.86 11.85 3.49
N GLY A 130 6.10 11.05 4.24
CA GLY A 130 6.18 9.59 4.19
C GLY A 130 5.80 9.03 2.82
N LEU A 131 4.70 9.51 2.22
CA LEU A 131 4.29 9.11 0.88
C LEU A 131 5.31 9.53 -0.21
N ILE A 132 5.93 10.69 -0.04
CA ILE A 132 7.01 11.12 -0.95
C ILE A 132 8.22 10.19 -0.81
N LEU A 133 8.66 9.88 0.41
CA LEU A 133 9.75 8.94 0.64
C LEU A 133 9.43 7.55 0.10
N SER A 134 8.20 7.06 0.30
CA SER A 134 7.71 5.80 -0.26
C SER A 134 7.89 5.77 -1.78
N GLY A 135 7.38 6.77 -2.49
CA GLY A 135 7.55 6.87 -3.96
C GLY A 135 9.00 6.99 -4.42
N VAL A 136 9.86 7.70 -3.66
CA VAL A 136 11.29 7.84 -3.95
C VAL A 136 12.03 6.50 -3.82
N THR A 137 11.64 5.63 -2.87
CA THR A 137 12.29 4.31 -2.72
C THR A 137 12.09 3.42 -3.95
N ILE A 138 10.98 3.58 -4.66
CA ILE A 138 10.74 2.86 -5.92
C ILE A 138 11.76 3.28 -6.98
N SER A 139 12.04 4.58 -7.09
CA SER A 139 13.05 5.11 -8.01
C SER A 139 14.46 4.66 -7.64
N LEU A 140 14.77 4.61 -6.34
CA LEU A 140 16.09 4.20 -5.83
C LEU A 140 16.41 2.74 -6.16
N VAL A 141 15.40 1.86 -6.13
CA VAL A 141 15.57 0.41 -6.34
C VAL A 141 15.23 -0.01 -7.78
N GLY A 142 14.50 0.85 -8.53
CA GLY A 142 14.00 0.54 -9.86
C GLY A 142 12.80 -0.42 -9.88
N ASN A 143 12.24 -0.73 -8.73
CA ASN A 143 11.04 -1.56 -8.59
C ASN A 143 10.29 -1.24 -7.29
N SER A 144 9.05 -1.73 -7.17
CA SER A 144 8.17 -1.42 -6.03
C SER A 144 8.29 -2.38 -4.85
N ARG A 145 9.39 -3.14 -4.71
CA ARG A 145 9.56 -4.08 -3.57
C ARG A 145 9.52 -3.40 -2.20
N PRO A 146 10.11 -2.21 -1.98
CA PRO A 146 10.10 -1.55 -0.68
C PRO A 146 8.70 -1.19 -0.18
N VAL A 147 7.74 -1.02 -1.09
CA VAL A 147 6.42 -0.43 -0.80
C VAL A 147 5.25 -1.28 -1.28
N SER A 148 5.50 -2.49 -1.76
CA SER A 148 4.44 -3.34 -2.32
C SER A 148 4.77 -4.82 -2.14
N GLY A 149 4.07 -5.49 -1.27
CA GLY A 149 4.13 -6.91 -0.97
C GLY A 149 2.82 -7.64 -1.27
N ALA A 150 2.45 -8.56 -0.40
CA ALA A 150 1.23 -9.38 -0.50
C ALA A 150 -0.06 -8.55 -0.33
N GLU A 151 -0.03 -7.50 0.48
CA GLU A 151 -1.12 -6.56 0.71
C GLU A 151 -1.53 -5.84 -0.58
N HIS A 152 -0.57 -5.46 -1.39
CA HIS A 152 -0.83 -4.88 -2.71
C HIS A 152 -1.27 -5.92 -3.75
N LYS A 153 -0.80 -7.18 -3.64
CA LYS A 153 -1.33 -8.26 -4.49
C LYS A 153 -2.83 -8.46 -4.24
N PHE A 154 -3.26 -8.33 -2.98
CA PHE A 154 -4.68 -8.39 -2.61
C PHE A 154 -5.48 -7.24 -3.23
N SER A 155 -5.03 -5.99 -3.10
CA SER A 155 -5.66 -4.83 -3.73
C SER A 155 -5.77 -4.98 -5.25
N HIS A 156 -4.68 -5.40 -5.91
CA HIS A 156 -4.69 -5.65 -7.35
C HIS A 156 -5.62 -6.81 -7.75
N ALA A 157 -5.77 -7.83 -6.90
CA ALA A 157 -6.72 -8.92 -7.14
C ALA A 157 -8.17 -8.41 -7.10
N LEU A 158 -8.52 -7.57 -6.12
CA LEU A 158 -9.83 -6.91 -6.04
C LEU A 158 -10.12 -6.09 -7.29
N ASP A 159 -9.16 -5.27 -7.72
CA ASP A 159 -9.30 -4.46 -8.95
C ASP A 159 -9.46 -5.32 -10.20
N TYR A 160 -8.69 -6.41 -10.31
CA TYR A 160 -8.74 -7.32 -11.47
C TYR A 160 -10.07 -8.06 -11.56
N LEU A 161 -10.64 -8.44 -10.41
CA LEU A 161 -11.94 -9.11 -10.31
C LEU A 161 -13.13 -8.13 -10.40
N GLY A 162 -12.86 -6.82 -10.35
CA GLY A 162 -13.90 -5.79 -10.40
C GLY A 162 -14.68 -5.64 -9.09
N TYR A 163 -14.10 -6.05 -7.96
CA TYR A 163 -14.74 -6.01 -6.64
C TYR A 163 -14.48 -4.71 -5.87
N GLY A 164 -13.68 -3.83 -6.35
CA GLY A 164 -13.28 -2.66 -5.59
C GLY A 164 -14.28 -1.51 -5.61
N LYS A 165 -14.86 -1.16 -4.46
CA LYS A 165 -15.47 0.14 -4.17
C LYS A 165 -14.60 0.98 -3.23
N GLY A 166 -13.59 0.38 -2.61
CA GLY A 166 -12.58 1.02 -1.80
C GLY A 166 -11.59 1.83 -2.65
N THR A 167 -10.97 2.85 -2.05
CA THR A 167 -9.77 3.48 -2.61
C THR A 167 -8.59 2.51 -2.52
N HIS A 168 -7.50 2.79 -3.24
CA HIS A 168 -6.31 1.95 -3.22
C HIS A 168 -5.82 1.67 -1.80
N GLY A 169 -5.59 2.73 -1.00
CA GLY A 169 -5.10 2.56 0.37
C GLY A 169 -6.11 1.93 1.33
N GLU A 170 -7.44 2.03 1.09
CA GLU A 170 -8.43 1.29 1.84
C GLU A 170 -8.32 -0.23 1.58
N GLN A 171 -8.16 -0.63 0.32
CA GLN A 171 -7.95 -2.04 -0.05
C GLN A 171 -6.61 -2.57 0.47
N VAL A 172 -5.54 -1.77 0.33
CA VAL A 172 -4.19 -2.11 0.81
C VAL A 172 -4.17 -2.21 2.33
N GLY A 173 -4.84 -1.29 3.05
CA GLY A 173 -4.96 -1.33 4.51
C GLY A 173 -5.60 -2.63 5.03
N LEU A 174 -6.70 -3.08 4.41
CA LEU A 174 -7.29 -4.40 4.73
C LEU A 174 -6.33 -5.54 4.42
N GLY A 175 -5.65 -5.48 3.27
CA GLY A 175 -4.62 -6.44 2.91
C GLY A 175 -3.49 -6.50 3.94
N THR A 176 -3.05 -5.34 4.44
CA THR A 176 -2.00 -5.24 5.46
C THR A 176 -2.41 -5.98 6.75
N ILE A 177 -3.63 -5.78 7.26
CA ILE A 177 -4.12 -6.48 8.44
C ILE A 177 -4.03 -8.02 8.24
N ILE A 178 -4.50 -8.52 7.09
CA ILE A 178 -4.51 -9.95 6.78
C ILE A 178 -3.07 -10.50 6.66
N MET A 179 -2.19 -9.79 5.96
CA MET A 179 -0.82 -10.28 5.73
C MET A 179 0.04 -10.21 6.99
N GLU A 180 -0.16 -9.20 7.84
CA GLU A 180 0.49 -9.12 9.14
C GLU A 180 0.08 -10.29 10.07
N TYR A 181 -1.18 -10.72 10.02
CA TYR A 181 -1.62 -11.94 10.71
C TYR A 181 -0.85 -13.19 10.22
N PHE A 182 -0.62 -13.33 8.91
CA PHE A 182 0.16 -14.43 8.38
C PHE A 182 1.64 -14.36 8.80
N HIS A 183 2.25 -13.18 8.80
CA HIS A 183 3.62 -12.97 9.29
C HIS A 183 3.74 -13.32 10.79
N GLU A 184 2.76 -12.91 11.61
CA GLU A 184 2.73 -13.25 13.04
C GLU A 184 2.59 -14.76 13.25
N LYS A 185 1.64 -15.41 12.57
CA LYS A 185 1.39 -16.85 12.67
C LYS A 185 2.61 -17.68 12.25
N ALA A 186 3.34 -17.24 11.21
CA ALA A 186 4.47 -17.99 10.66
C ALA A 186 5.77 -17.75 11.43
N TYR A 187 6.03 -16.49 11.79
CA TYR A 187 7.35 -16.04 12.24
C TYR A 187 7.33 -15.28 13.56
N GLY A 188 6.16 -15.01 14.13
CA GLY A 188 6.03 -14.22 15.36
C GLY A 188 6.38 -12.73 15.18
N VAL A 189 6.35 -12.21 13.96
CA VAL A 189 6.77 -10.83 13.63
C VAL A 189 5.68 -9.97 12.99
N GLY A 190 4.41 -10.29 13.21
CA GLY A 190 3.26 -9.54 12.75
C GLY A 190 2.76 -8.54 13.79
N ASP A 191 2.13 -7.47 13.34
CA ASP A 191 1.54 -6.42 14.19
C ASP A 191 0.11 -6.08 13.73
N TRP A 192 -0.66 -7.09 13.28
CA TRP A 192 -1.98 -6.87 12.69
C TRP A 192 -2.96 -6.13 13.60
N GLU A 193 -2.89 -6.35 14.93
CA GLU A 193 -3.75 -5.64 15.89
C GLU A 193 -3.39 -4.16 15.98
N LEU A 194 -2.09 -3.82 15.98
CA LEU A 194 -1.63 -2.44 15.98
C LEU A 194 -2.06 -1.74 14.68
N ILE A 195 -1.88 -2.39 13.52
CA ILE A 195 -2.31 -1.88 12.22
C ILE A 195 -3.82 -1.60 12.22
N LYS A 196 -4.62 -2.58 12.67
CA LYS A 196 -6.08 -2.45 12.73
C LYS A 196 -6.49 -1.28 13.62
N ARG A 197 -5.98 -1.21 14.87
CA ARG A 197 -6.28 -0.10 15.80
C ARG A 197 -5.88 1.25 15.23
N SER A 198 -4.75 1.35 14.54
CA SER A 198 -4.31 2.61 13.92
C SER A 198 -5.25 3.09 12.82
N LEU A 199 -5.75 2.17 11.99
CA LEU A 199 -6.76 2.46 10.97
C LEU A 199 -8.12 2.86 11.58
N GLU A 200 -8.59 2.14 12.60
CA GLU A 200 -9.80 2.48 13.35
C GLU A 200 -9.72 3.87 13.97
N LYS A 201 -8.56 4.22 14.55
CA LYS A 201 -8.33 5.53 15.18
C LYS A 201 -8.54 6.69 14.22
N ILE A 202 -8.08 6.57 12.99
CA ILE A 202 -8.29 7.58 11.96
C ILE A 202 -9.64 7.40 11.22
N GLN A 203 -10.47 6.46 11.64
CA GLN A 203 -11.75 6.11 11.00
C GLN A 203 -11.57 5.69 9.54
N ALA A 204 -10.50 4.99 9.22
CA ALA A 204 -10.35 4.29 7.95
C ALA A 204 -11.06 2.93 8.03
N PRO A 205 -11.53 2.36 6.90
CA PRO A 205 -12.14 1.04 6.87
C PRO A 205 -11.20 -0.04 7.39
N THR A 206 -11.73 -0.93 8.25
CA THR A 206 -11.03 -2.11 8.78
C THR A 206 -11.82 -3.39 8.54
N THR A 207 -12.97 -3.29 7.87
CA THR A 207 -13.80 -4.44 7.50
C THR A 207 -14.13 -4.45 6.01
N ALA A 208 -14.34 -5.64 5.46
CA ALA A 208 -14.73 -5.85 4.08
C ALA A 208 -16.04 -5.09 3.73
N LYS A 209 -17.00 -5.10 4.65
CA LYS A 209 -18.30 -4.44 4.49
C LYS A 209 -18.18 -2.93 4.27
N GLU A 210 -17.25 -2.26 4.96
CA GLU A 210 -17.05 -0.81 4.86
C GLU A 210 -16.56 -0.37 3.48
N ILE A 211 -15.89 -1.24 2.74
CA ILE A 211 -15.49 -0.99 1.34
C ILE A 211 -16.37 -1.72 0.32
N GLY A 212 -17.52 -2.24 0.78
CA GLY A 212 -18.54 -2.86 -0.06
C GLY A 212 -18.19 -4.24 -0.61
N LEU A 213 -17.39 -5.02 0.14
CA LEU A 213 -17.04 -6.40 -0.18
C LEU A 213 -17.85 -7.40 0.66
N THR A 214 -18.15 -8.57 0.09
CA THR A 214 -18.64 -9.73 0.82
C THR A 214 -17.47 -10.62 1.27
N LYS A 215 -17.74 -11.55 2.21
CA LYS A 215 -16.78 -12.57 2.65
C LYS A 215 -16.23 -13.38 1.48
N GLU A 216 -17.11 -13.81 0.59
CA GLU A 216 -16.77 -14.62 -0.59
C GLU A 216 -15.84 -13.85 -1.54
N GLN A 217 -16.11 -12.56 -1.76
CA GLN A 217 -15.26 -11.70 -2.61
C GLN A 217 -13.87 -11.50 -2.01
N VAL A 218 -13.75 -11.35 -0.69
CA VAL A 218 -12.45 -11.27 -0.01
C VAL A 218 -11.66 -12.56 -0.18
N ILE A 219 -12.30 -13.72 0.04
CA ILE A 219 -11.68 -15.03 -0.12
C ILE A 219 -11.23 -15.24 -1.57
N GLU A 220 -12.10 -14.98 -2.55
CA GLU A 220 -11.76 -15.12 -3.96
C GLU A 220 -10.58 -14.22 -4.36
N ALA A 221 -10.55 -12.97 -3.86
CA ALA A 221 -9.44 -12.07 -4.11
C ALA A 221 -8.13 -12.60 -3.49
N LEU A 222 -8.16 -13.14 -2.26
CA LEU A 222 -7.00 -13.75 -1.62
C LEU A 222 -6.48 -14.97 -2.40
N GLU A 223 -7.35 -15.86 -2.87
CA GLU A 223 -6.97 -16.97 -3.74
C GLU A 223 -6.40 -16.47 -5.08
N TYR A 224 -6.94 -15.36 -5.61
CA TYR A 224 -6.49 -14.79 -6.87
C TYR A 224 -5.12 -14.12 -6.80
N THR A 225 -4.63 -13.75 -5.61
CA THR A 225 -3.29 -13.16 -5.40
C THR A 225 -2.17 -13.98 -6.05
N LYS A 226 -2.31 -15.31 -6.08
CA LYS A 226 -1.37 -16.24 -6.74
C LYS A 226 -1.16 -15.95 -8.24
N LYS A 227 -2.12 -15.25 -8.88
CA LYS A 227 -2.06 -14.86 -10.30
C LYS A 227 -1.48 -13.45 -10.48
N ILE A 228 -1.41 -12.67 -9.40
CA ILE A 228 -0.91 -11.29 -9.40
C ILE A 228 0.60 -11.30 -9.17
N ARG A 229 1.35 -10.61 -10.03
CA ARG A 229 2.82 -10.45 -9.88
C ARG A 229 3.53 -11.76 -9.49
N LYS A 230 3.33 -12.82 -10.27
CA LYS A 230 3.78 -14.20 -9.99
C LYS A 230 5.26 -14.36 -9.61
N LYS A 231 6.12 -13.43 -10.06
CA LYS A 231 7.56 -13.45 -9.75
C LYS A 231 7.88 -12.83 -8.38
N ARG A 232 6.92 -12.16 -7.73
CA ARG A 232 7.11 -11.50 -6.44
C ARG A 232 6.88 -12.51 -5.33
N TYR A 233 7.95 -12.88 -4.64
CA TYR A 233 7.87 -13.76 -3.48
C TYR A 233 7.39 -12.96 -2.25
N THR A 234 6.41 -13.47 -1.55
CA THR A 234 5.77 -12.85 -0.38
C THR A 234 5.38 -13.93 0.63
N ILE A 235 4.86 -13.56 1.77
CA ILE A 235 4.33 -14.48 2.77
C ILE A 235 3.28 -15.46 2.18
N LEU A 236 2.57 -15.05 1.12
CA LEU A 236 1.58 -15.93 0.47
C LEU A 236 2.23 -17.03 -0.36
N GLU A 237 3.36 -16.78 -1.03
CA GLU A 237 4.12 -17.81 -1.73
C GLU A 237 4.85 -18.73 -0.75
N ASP A 238 5.27 -18.18 0.37
CA ASP A 238 5.98 -18.91 1.42
C ASP A 238 5.09 -19.93 2.12
N LEU A 239 3.94 -19.49 2.62
CA LEU A 239 3.00 -20.34 3.35
C LEU A 239 2.07 -21.14 2.45
N ASN A 240 1.85 -20.69 1.21
CA ASN A 240 0.87 -21.25 0.28
C ASN A 240 -0.50 -21.52 0.95
N PRO A 241 -1.16 -20.50 1.54
CA PRO A 241 -2.36 -20.69 2.33
C PRO A 241 -3.48 -21.34 1.52
N THR A 242 -4.26 -22.20 2.18
CA THR A 242 -5.50 -22.77 1.65
C THR A 242 -6.67 -21.82 1.81
N LYS A 243 -7.79 -22.11 1.16
CA LYS A 243 -9.04 -21.37 1.39
C LYS A 243 -9.44 -21.31 2.85
N ASN A 244 -9.30 -22.42 3.57
CA ASN A 244 -9.59 -22.49 5.02
C ASN A 244 -8.66 -21.59 5.83
N ASP A 245 -7.37 -21.49 5.47
CA ASP A 245 -6.45 -20.57 6.15
C ASP A 245 -6.85 -19.10 5.94
N PHE A 246 -7.34 -18.76 4.74
CA PHE A 246 -7.90 -17.42 4.48
C PHE A 246 -9.17 -17.16 5.28
N GLU A 247 -10.09 -18.11 5.36
CA GLU A 247 -11.30 -18.00 6.18
C GLU A 247 -10.95 -17.74 7.65
N ILE A 248 -10.02 -18.51 8.21
CA ILE A 248 -9.55 -18.30 9.59
C ILE A 248 -8.92 -16.91 9.75
N ALA A 249 -8.08 -16.49 8.81
CA ALA A 249 -7.39 -15.20 8.91
C ALA A 249 -8.37 -14.02 8.92
N ILE A 250 -9.34 -13.99 8.00
CA ILE A 250 -10.31 -12.87 7.92
C ILE A 250 -11.29 -12.85 9.10
N GLU A 251 -11.60 -14.01 9.70
CA GLU A 251 -12.42 -14.09 10.92
C GLU A 251 -11.61 -13.66 12.16
N LYS A 252 -10.37 -14.13 12.31
CA LYS A 252 -9.49 -13.78 13.46
C LYS A 252 -9.16 -12.29 13.48
N THR A 253 -8.91 -11.70 12.31
CA THR A 253 -8.61 -10.28 12.19
C THR A 253 -9.87 -9.41 12.22
N GLY A 254 -11.07 -10.00 12.16
CA GLY A 254 -12.35 -9.29 12.14
C GLY A 254 -12.51 -8.43 10.88
N ILE A 255 -12.00 -8.92 9.74
CA ILE A 255 -12.25 -8.32 8.42
C ILE A 255 -13.68 -8.62 7.96
N VAL A 256 -14.24 -9.75 8.41
CA VAL A 256 -15.63 -10.18 8.14
C VAL A 256 -16.33 -10.61 9.41
#